data_bc7a6cc628b2cda522f002f892262845
#
_entry.id   bc7a6cc628b2cda522f002f892262845
#
_cell.length_a   1.000
_cell.length_b   1.000
_cell.length_c   1.000
_cell.angle_alpha   90.00
_cell.angle_beta   90.00
_cell.angle_gamma   90.00
#
_symmetry.space_group_name_H-M   'P 1'
#
loop_
_entity.id
_entity.type
_entity.pdbx_description
1 polymer ?
#
loop_
_entity_poly.entity_id
_entity_poly.type
_entity_poly.pdbx_seq_one_letter_code
_entity_poly.pdbx_strand_id
1 'polypeptide(L)'
;MKLGIILNTNDAETSWNCFRFGNEAIGKNHSVRVFLLGKGVEVESVKDAKFPLLDGSIRKFVKNSGVILACGTCLKIRGKEESSICPISAMEDLLKLVEESDKIVTFG
;
A
#
# COMPACT_ATOMS: atom_id res chain seq x y z
N MET A 1 -16.91 -0.08 5.94
CA MET A 1 -16.85 0.38 4.53
C MET A 1 -15.67 -0.27 3.82
N LYS A 2 -15.67 -0.20 2.51
CA LYS A 2 -14.51 -0.58 1.70
C LYS A 2 -13.67 0.66 1.44
N LEU A 3 -12.47 0.67 1.97
CA LEU A 3 -11.54 1.80 1.86
C LEU A 3 -10.43 1.47 0.88
N GLY A 4 -10.23 2.32 -0.11
CA GLY A 4 -9.11 2.24 -1.04
C GLY A 4 -8.07 3.29 -0.69
N ILE A 5 -6.81 2.90 -0.67
CA ILE A 5 -5.68 3.80 -0.41
C ILE A 5 -4.73 3.72 -1.59
N ILE A 6 -4.25 4.86 -2.06
CA ILE A 6 -3.22 4.93 -3.09
C ILE A 6 -1.97 5.53 -2.45
N LEU A 7 -0.88 4.76 -2.45
CA LEU A 7 0.42 5.22 -1.97
C LEU A 7 1.31 5.49 -3.17
N ASN A 8 1.63 6.77 -3.41
CA ASN A 8 2.38 7.21 -4.59
C ASN A 8 3.72 7.84 -4.21
N THR A 9 4.35 7.35 -3.16
CA THR A 9 5.64 7.86 -2.69
C THR A 9 6.41 6.76 -1.98
N ASN A 10 7.73 6.93 -1.89
CA ASN A 10 8.61 6.10 -1.05
C ASN A 10 9.10 6.86 0.18
N ASP A 11 8.55 8.05 0.44
CA ASP A 11 8.90 8.80 1.66
C ASP A 11 8.55 7.97 2.89
N ALA A 12 9.51 7.78 3.79
CA ALA A 12 9.36 6.88 4.91
C ALA A 12 8.25 7.30 5.86
N GLU A 13 8.15 8.58 6.18
CA GLU A 13 7.12 9.08 7.09
C GLU A 13 5.72 8.95 6.48
N THR A 14 5.56 9.37 5.23
CA THR A 14 4.27 9.28 4.52
C THR A 14 3.83 7.83 4.39
N SER A 15 4.76 6.93 4.05
CA SER A 15 4.47 5.49 3.93
C SER A 15 4.06 4.90 5.28
N TRP A 16 4.75 5.26 6.35
CA TRP A 16 4.41 4.81 7.70
C TRP A 16 3.00 5.29 8.10
N ASN A 17 2.68 6.55 7.83
CA ASN A 17 1.35 7.07 8.11
C ASN A 17 0.27 6.39 7.28
N CYS A 18 0.57 6.04 6.03
CA CYS A 18 -0.34 5.28 5.18
C CYS A 18 -0.76 3.96 5.84
N PHE A 19 0.20 3.17 6.29
CA PHE A 19 -0.08 1.87 6.90
C PHE A 19 -0.63 1.99 8.33
N ARG A 20 -0.25 3.03 9.07
CA ARG A 20 -0.89 3.33 10.36
C ARG A 20 -2.37 3.61 10.18
N PHE A 21 -2.70 4.42 9.19
CA PHE A 21 -4.09 4.74 8.86
C PHE A 21 -4.85 3.49 8.40
N GLY A 22 -4.25 2.69 7.53
CA GLY A 22 -4.85 1.43 7.08
C GLY A 22 -5.11 0.47 8.24
N ASN A 23 -4.16 0.34 9.16
CA ASN A 23 -4.30 -0.51 10.35
C ASN A 23 -5.41 -0.01 11.27
N GLU A 24 -5.54 1.30 11.44
CA GLU A 24 -6.62 1.87 12.24
C GLU A 24 -7.99 1.54 11.63
N ALA A 25 -8.10 1.66 10.31
CA ALA A 25 -9.35 1.33 9.62
C ALA A 25 -9.70 -0.15 9.76
N ILE A 26 -8.72 -1.05 9.63
CA ILE A 26 -8.93 -2.48 9.84
C ILE A 26 -9.40 -2.75 11.27
N GLY A 27 -8.80 -2.08 12.25
CA GLY A 27 -9.18 -2.20 13.66
C GLY A 27 -10.61 -1.76 13.93
N LYS A 28 -11.19 -0.95 13.07
CA LYS A 28 -12.59 -0.52 13.14
C LYS A 28 -13.50 -1.34 12.22
N ASN A 29 -13.03 -2.49 11.78
CA ASN A 29 -13.78 -3.45 10.96
C ASN A 29 -14.06 -2.99 9.53
N HIS A 30 -13.22 -2.11 8.98
CA HIS A 30 -13.29 -1.74 7.57
C HIS A 30 -12.41 -2.65 6.73
N SER A 31 -12.80 -2.88 5.48
CA SER A 31 -11.99 -3.59 4.49
C SER A 31 -11.07 -2.59 3.81
N VAL A 32 -9.76 -2.87 3.77
CA VAL A 32 -8.78 -1.90 3.28
C VAL A 32 -7.88 -2.53 2.22
N ARG A 33 -7.72 -1.83 1.10
CA ARG A 33 -6.79 -2.20 0.02
C ARG A 33 -5.89 -1.00 -0.26
N VAL A 34 -4.58 -1.26 -0.37
CA VAL A 34 -3.59 -0.25 -0.74
C VAL A 34 -3.04 -0.59 -2.13
N PHE A 35 -3.06 0.39 -3.03
CA PHE A 35 -2.42 0.27 -4.34
C PHE A 35 -1.14 1.09 -4.34
N LEU A 36 -0.02 0.42 -4.59
CA LEU A 36 1.30 1.06 -4.68
C LEU A 36 1.52 1.53 -6.11
N LEU A 37 1.74 2.82 -6.28
CA LEU A 37 1.90 3.46 -7.58
C LEU A 37 3.19 4.28 -7.58
N GLY A 38 3.87 4.38 -8.72
CA GLY A 38 5.10 5.16 -8.81
C GLY A 38 6.14 4.70 -7.79
N LYS A 39 6.74 5.64 -7.06
CA LYS A 39 7.73 5.32 -6.03
C LYS A 39 7.16 4.51 -4.87
N GLY A 40 5.84 4.46 -4.72
CA GLY A 40 5.19 3.65 -3.69
C GLY A 40 5.50 2.16 -3.81
N VAL A 41 5.82 1.68 -5.04
CA VAL A 41 6.17 0.26 -5.23
C VAL A 41 7.49 -0.12 -4.55
N GLU A 42 8.26 0.86 -4.08
CA GLU A 42 9.54 0.64 -3.38
C GLU A 42 9.36 0.52 -1.87
N VAL A 43 8.14 0.63 -1.36
CA VAL A 43 7.91 0.78 0.09
C VAL A 43 8.50 -0.34 0.94
N GLU A 44 8.51 -1.58 0.45
CA GLU A 44 9.07 -2.70 1.20
C GLU A 44 10.58 -2.58 1.43
N SER A 45 11.29 -1.87 0.54
CA SER A 45 12.73 -1.71 0.64
C SER A 45 13.14 -0.41 1.34
N VAL A 46 12.19 0.41 1.77
CA VAL A 46 12.50 1.65 2.49
C VAL A 46 13.03 1.33 3.88
N LYS A 47 14.22 1.87 4.18
CA LYS A 47 14.86 1.74 5.50
C LYS A 47 15.21 3.14 5.97
N ASP A 48 14.62 3.56 7.09
CA ASP A 48 14.88 4.86 7.69
C ASP A 48 14.90 4.70 9.20
N ALA A 49 16.00 5.07 9.83
CA ALA A 49 16.17 4.91 11.27
C ALA A 49 15.19 5.77 12.09
N LYS A 50 14.65 6.82 11.49
CA LYS A 50 13.64 7.68 12.14
C LYS A 50 12.25 7.02 12.17
N PHE A 51 12.03 6.04 11.30
CA PHE A 51 10.74 5.36 11.19
C PHE A 51 10.92 3.84 11.22
N PRO A 52 11.44 3.32 12.34
CA PRO A 52 11.79 1.88 12.42
C PRO A 52 10.56 0.97 12.40
N LEU A 53 9.36 1.50 12.64
CA LEU A 53 8.13 0.71 12.70
C LEU A 53 7.42 0.57 11.36
N LEU A 54 7.97 1.13 10.28
CA LEU A 54 7.36 1.05 8.96
C LEU A 54 7.15 -0.40 8.53
N ASP A 55 8.20 -1.22 8.56
CA ASP A 55 8.11 -2.61 8.13
C ASP A 55 7.09 -3.39 8.96
N GLY A 56 7.11 -3.23 10.27
CA GLY A 56 6.15 -3.86 11.17
C GLY A 56 4.71 -3.44 10.90
N SER A 57 4.50 -2.18 10.53
CA SER A 57 3.16 -1.67 10.19
C SER A 57 2.64 -2.30 8.90
N ILE A 58 3.51 -2.50 7.90
CA ILE A 58 3.15 -3.17 6.65
C ILE A 58 2.78 -4.63 6.94
N ARG A 59 3.58 -5.35 7.72
CA ARG A 59 3.33 -6.75 8.05
C ARG A 59 2.05 -6.93 8.85
N LYS A 60 1.80 -6.04 9.80
CA LYS A 60 0.55 -6.03 10.58
C LYS A 60 -0.66 -5.84 9.67
N PHE A 61 -0.54 -4.94 8.70
CA PHE A 61 -1.60 -4.67 7.73
C PHE A 61 -1.97 -5.93 6.95
N VAL A 62 -0.98 -6.62 6.40
CA VAL A 62 -1.20 -7.86 5.63
C VAL A 62 -1.73 -8.97 6.54
N LYS A 63 -1.18 -9.11 7.74
CA LYS A 63 -1.60 -10.14 8.70
C LYS A 63 -3.07 -10.01 9.08
N ASN A 64 -3.58 -8.78 9.14
CA ASN A 64 -4.97 -8.51 9.52
C ASN A 64 -5.88 -8.34 8.30
N SER A 65 -5.53 -8.99 7.19
CA SER A 65 -6.34 -9.08 5.96
C SER A 65 -6.35 -7.80 5.13
N GLY A 66 -5.44 -6.88 5.35
CA GLY A 66 -5.20 -5.78 4.43
C GLY A 66 -4.61 -6.33 3.13
N VAL A 67 -5.00 -5.76 2.01
CA VAL A 67 -4.53 -6.18 0.69
C VAL A 67 -3.62 -5.10 0.11
N ILE A 68 -2.45 -5.51 -0.39
CA ILE A 68 -1.53 -4.60 -1.07
C ILE A 68 -1.40 -5.06 -2.52
N LEU A 69 -1.59 -4.13 -3.45
CA LEU A 69 -1.41 -4.35 -4.88
C LEU A 69 -0.32 -3.41 -5.37
N ALA A 70 0.54 -3.88 -6.27
CA ALA A 70 1.65 -3.08 -6.79
C ALA A 70 1.55 -2.92 -8.30
N CYS A 71 1.69 -1.69 -8.79
CA CYS A 71 1.70 -1.39 -10.23
C CYS A 71 2.84 -2.14 -10.91
N GLY A 72 2.51 -3.07 -11.81
CA GLY A 72 3.50 -3.90 -12.51
C GLY A 72 4.44 -3.09 -13.39
N THR A 73 3.93 -2.07 -14.10
CA THR A 73 4.75 -1.20 -14.93
C THR A 73 5.75 -0.42 -14.07
N CYS A 74 5.31 0.10 -12.92
CA CYS A 74 6.20 0.84 -12.01
C CYS A 74 7.29 -0.05 -11.43
N LEU A 75 6.97 -1.30 -11.10
CA LEU A 75 7.95 -2.29 -10.66
C LEU A 75 8.96 -2.59 -11.76
N LYS A 76 8.49 -2.80 -12.98
CA LYS A 76 9.34 -3.13 -14.12
C LYS A 76 10.32 -2.01 -14.46
N ILE A 77 9.88 -0.76 -14.42
CA ILE A 77 10.74 0.40 -14.65
C ILE A 77 11.90 0.41 -13.65
N ARG A 78 11.68 -0.09 -12.44
CA ARG A 78 12.68 -0.12 -11.36
C ARG A 78 13.44 -1.44 -11.26
N GLY A 79 13.23 -2.36 -12.22
CA GLY A 79 13.86 -3.68 -12.17
C GLY A 79 13.45 -4.51 -10.96
N LYS A 80 12.26 -4.28 -10.43
CA LYS A 80 11.73 -4.99 -9.27
C LYS A 80 10.72 -6.05 -9.71
N GLU A 81 10.60 -7.09 -8.87
CA GLU A 81 9.62 -8.16 -9.08
C GLU A 81 8.55 -8.11 -7.99
N GLU A 82 7.46 -8.84 -8.19
CA GLU A 82 6.45 -8.97 -7.14
C GLU A 82 7.02 -9.69 -5.92
N SER A 83 6.42 -9.42 -4.77
CA SER A 83 6.74 -10.12 -3.54
C SER A 83 5.50 -10.88 -3.04
N SER A 84 5.68 -11.70 -2.00
CA SER A 84 4.58 -12.46 -1.41
C SER A 84 3.48 -11.56 -0.82
N ILE A 85 3.82 -10.34 -0.42
CA ILE A 85 2.84 -9.40 0.17
C ILE A 85 2.40 -8.31 -0.79
N CYS A 86 3.07 -8.16 -1.94
CA CYS A 86 2.76 -7.15 -2.96
C CYS A 86 2.72 -7.80 -4.34
N PRO A 87 1.65 -8.52 -4.68
CA PRO A 87 1.53 -9.10 -6.01
C PRO A 87 1.44 -8.02 -7.09
N ILE A 88 1.94 -8.37 -8.29
CA ILE A 88 1.88 -7.49 -9.45
C ILE A 88 0.43 -7.27 -9.86
N SER A 89 0.08 -6.01 -10.14
CA SER A 89 -1.24 -5.60 -10.58
C SER A 89 -1.14 -4.65 -11.76
N ALA A 90 -2.24 -4.46 -12.46
CA ALA A 90 -2.32 -3.56 -13.61
C ALA A 90 -3.19 -2.35 -13.28
N MET A 91 -3.24 -1.38 -14.19
CA MET A 91 -4.12 -0.22 -14.06
C MET A 91 -5.59 -0.63 -13.97
N GLU A 92 -5.96 -1.74 -14.58
CA GLU A 92 -7.30 -2.31 -14.47
C GLU A 92 -7.64 -2.61 -13.00
N ASP A 93 -6.68 -3.12 -12.24
CA ASP A 93 -6.87 -3.42 -10.81
C ASP A 93 -7.00 -2.14 -9.99
N LEU A 94 -6.29 -1.08 -10.37
CA LEU A 94 -6.45 0.23 -9.74
C LEU A 94 -7.84 0.78 -9.99
N LEU A 95 -8.31 0.69 -11.23
CA LEU A 95 -9.66 1.13 -11.59
C LEU A 95 -10.71 0.36 -10.80
N LYS A 96 -10.56 -0.96 -10.68
CA LYS A 96 -11.46 -1.78 -9.87
C LYS A 96 -11.47 -1.34 -8.41
N LEU A 97 -10.30 -1.05 -7.85
CA LEU A 97 -10.19 -0.57 -6.49
C LEU A 97 -11.00 0.72 -6.31
N VAL A 98 -10.86 1.66 -7.26
CA VAL A 98 -11.61 2.93 -7.22
C VAL A 98 -13.13 2.68 -7.34
N GLU A 99 -13.53 1.82 -8.27
CA GLU A 99 -14.95 1.54 -8.49
C GLU A 99 -15.62 0.84 -7.30
N GLU A 100 -14.88 -0.06 -6.64
CA GLU A 100 -15.42 -0.89 -5.57
C GLU A 100 -15.29 -0.27 -4.18
N SER A 101 -14.51 0.79 -4.03
CA SER A 101 -14.30 1.43 -2.74
C SER A 101 -15.38 2.45 -2.43
N ASP A 102 -15.79 2.52 -1.18
CA ASP A 102 -16.72 3.54 -0.70
C ASP A 102 -16.02 4.89 -0.58
N LYS A 103 -14.75 4.88 -0.18
CA LYS A 103 -13.89 6.07 -0.04
C LYS A 103 -12.50 5.76 -0.56
N ILE A 104 -11.85 6.78 -1.11
CA ILE A 104 -10.45 6.70 -1.57
C ILE A 104 -9.64 7.76 -0.84
N VAL A 105 -8.48 7.36 -0.33
CA VAL A 105 -7.51 8.26 0.30
C VAL A 105 -6.17 8.09 -0.41
N THR A 106 -5.48 9.18 -0.71
CA THR A 106 -4.16 9.12 -1.33
C THR A 106 -3.10 9.62 -0.37
N PHE A 107 -1.94 8.99 -0.42
CA PHE A 107 -0.74 9.39 0.32
C PHE A 107 0.40 9.61 -0.69
N GLY A 108 0.91 10.83 -0.73
CA GLY A 108 1.97 11.22 -1.66
C GLY A 108 1.54 11.81 -2.98
#